data_44238545ef0e8fcf0765ad76d4406209
#
_entry.id   44238545ef0e8fcf0765ad76d4406209
#
_cell.length_a   1.000
_cell.length_b   1.000
_cell.length_c   1.000
_cell.angle_alpha   90.00
_cell.angle_beta   90.00
_cell.angle_gamma   90.00
#
_symmetry.space_group_name_H-M   'P 1'
#
loop_
_entity.id
_entity.type
_entity.pdbx_description
1 polymer ?
#
loop_
_entity_poly.entity_id
_entity_poly.type
_entity_poly.pdbx_seq_one_letter_code
_entity_poly.pdbx_strand_id
1 'polypeptide(L)'
;AIWFAAVSAAFRSATDSVQGINRRFRSMPIASLTPLASRMTASMYRCGIALGVSIICGYVIGFRFYGSIADTAGFVGLALLAGAALALIGDLIGIATENPEATAPLMLVPQLTLGLASVGLQPVENFPEWIQGFVRNQPLSQWVYGLQALAGDSTDAAQKVTWSVLAPGVAWAVGCIVVALSLHAMVTRRRR
;
A
#
# COMPACT_ATOMS: atom_id res chain seq x y z
N ALA A 1 3.64 -6.38 5.60
CA ALA A 1 2.60 -5.56 6.27
C ALA A 1 1.72 -4.80 5.25
N ILE A 2 2.30 -4.02 4.32
CA ILE A 2 1.58 -3.11 3.40
C ILE A 2 0.64 -3.88 2.46
N TRP A 3 1.09 -4.97 1.82
CA TRP A 3 0.26 -5.81 0.96
C TRP A 3 -0.89 -6.49 1.67
N PHE A 4 -0.70 -6.85 2.94
CA PHE A 4 -1.76 -7.44 3.75
C PHE A 4 -2.95 -6.47 3.91
N ALA A 5 -2.68 -5.17 4.06
CA ALA A 5 -3.72 -4.15 4.10
C ALA A 5 -4.52 -4.11 2.79
N ALA A 6 -3.85 -4.18 1.62
CA ALA A 6 -4.48 -4.18 0.31
C ALA A 6 -5.40 -5.40 0.10
N VAL A 7 -4.87 -6.60 0.33
CA VAL A 7 -5.62 -7.86 0.16
C VAL A 7 -6.82 -7.90 1.10
N SER A 8 -6.63 -7.51 2.37
CA SER A 8 -7.73 -7.49 3.35
C SER A 8 -8.79 -6.43 3.02
N ALA A 9 -8.42 -5.30 2.42
CA ALA A 9 -9.35 -4.29 1.94
C ALA A 9 -10.17 -4.80 0.76
N ALA A 10 -9.50 -5.41 -0.23
CA ALA A 10 -10.15 -5.97 -1.41
C ALA A 10 -11.16 -7.07 -1.05
N PHE A 11 -10.75 -8.00 -0.19
CA PHE A 11 -11.61 -9.11 0.22
C PHE A 11 -12.87 -8.64 0.95
N ARG A 12 -12.72 -7.68 1.87
CA ARG A 12 -13.89 -7.11 2.58
C ARG A 12 -14.80 -6.34 1.67
N SER A 13 -14.25 -5.53 0.78
CA SER A 13 -15.04 -4.74 -0.14
C SER A 13 -15.84 -5.63 -1.10
N ALA A 14 -15.27 -6.74 -1.56
CA ALA A 14 -15.96 -7.75 -2.34
C ALA A 14 -17.08 -8.43 -1.53
N THR A 15 -16.80 -8.83 -0.29
CA THR A 15 -17.78 -9.44 0.63
C THR A 15 -18.94 -8.48 0.93
N ASP A 16 -18.65 -7.21 1.23
CA ASP A 16 -19.69 -6.18 1.47
C ASP A 16 -20.57 -5.97 0.23
N SER A 17 -20.01 -6.12 -0.96
CA SER A 17 -20.75 -6.02 -2.22
C SER A 17 -21.73 -7.18 -2.39
N VAL A 18 -21.29 -8.42 -2.12
CA VAL A 18 -22.14 -9.62 -2.20
C VAL A 18 -23.24 -9.60 -1.15
N GLN A 19 -22.96 -9.17 0.07
CA GLN A 19 -23.93 -9.08 1.17
C GLN A 19 -24.91 -7.92 1.01
N GLY A 20 -24.77 -7.12 -0.04
CA GLY A 20 -25.69 -6.00 -0.30
C GLY A 20 -25.58 -4.85 0.69
N ILE A 21 -24.51 -4.81 1.52
CA ILE A 21 -24.26 -3.77 2.50
C ILE A 21 -24.20 -2.40 1.81
N ASN A 22 -23.56 -2.33 0.65
CA ASN A 22 -23.48 -1.12 -0.16
C ASN A 22 -24.85 -0.61 -0.62
N ARG A 23 -25.83 -1.50 -0.85
CA ARG A 23 -27.20 -1.12 -1.20
C ARG A 23 -27.94 -0.54 -0.02
N ARG A 24 -27.74 -1.09 1.19
CA ARG A 24 -28.35 -0.57 2.43
C ARG A 24 -27.82 0.82 2.78
N PHE A 25 -26.54 1.09 2.60
CA PHE A 25 -25.98 2.42 2.82
C PHE A 25 -26.55 3.48 1.89
N ARG A 26 -26.98 3.11 0.68
CA ARG A 26 -27.62 4.05 -0.26
C ARG A 26 -29.02 4.49 0.14
N SER A 27 -29.75 3.69 0.90
CA SER A 27 -31.10 4.04 1.40
C SER A 27 -31.03 4.92 2.66
N MET A 28 -29.85 5.11 3.25
CA MET A 28 -29.68 5.93 4.44
C MET A 28 -29.27 7.37 4.06
N PRO A 29 -29.70 8.40 4.79
CA PRO A 29 -29.32 9.79 4.56
C PRO A 29 -27.91 10.08 5.10
N ILE A 30 -26.90 9.36 4.58
CA ILE A 30 -25.48 9.51 4.95
C ILE A 30 -24.67 10.04 3.76
N ALA A 31 -23.58 10.73 4.05
CA ALA A 31 -22.67 11.21 3.00
C ALA A 31 -22.09 10.03 2.21
N SER A 32 -21.99 10.17 0.89
CA SER A 32 -21.54 9.10 -0.02
C SER A 32 -20.10 8.61 0.26
N LEU A 33 -19.29 9.39 0.93
CA LEU A 33 -17.91 9.04 1.31
C LEU A 33 -17.80 8.32 2.66
N THR A 34 -18.87 8.30 3.47
CA THR A 34 -18.85 7.68 4.81
C THR A 34 -18.49 6.19 4.77
N PRO A 35 -19.03 5.34 3.87
CA PRO A 35 -18.65 3.94 3.79
C PRO A 35 -17.18 3.74 3.40
N LEU A 36 -16.66 4.58 2.49
CA LEU A 36 -15.25 4.54 2.12
C LEU A 36 -14.37 4.92 3.30
N ALA A 37 -14.68 6.02 3.99
CA ALA A 37 -13.93 6.49 5.14
C ALA A 37 -13.87 5.43 6.24
N SER A 38 -14.98 4.76 6.58
CA SER A 38 -15.02 3.71 7.60
C SER A 38 -14.14 2.51 7.22
N ARG A 39 -14.19 2.07 5.95
CA ARG A 39 -13.33 0.98 5.45
C ARG A 39 -11.85 1.37 5.46
N MET A 40 -11.52 2.61 5.09
CA MET A 40 -10.15 3.11 5.12
C MET A 40 -9.61 3.19 6.54
N THR A 41 -10.39 3.71 7.50
CA THR A 41 -10.00 3.73 8.92
C THR A 41 -9.71 2.32 9.45
N ALA A 42 -10.56 1.34 9.15
CA ALA A 42 -10.33 -0.04 9.54
C ALA A 42 -9.09 -0.65 8.87
N SER A 43 -8.80 -0.29 7.62
CA SER A 43 -7.60 -0.73 6.90
C SER A 43 -6.34 -0.11 7.49
N MET A 44 -6.37 1.18 7.83
CA MET A 44 -5.25 1.87 8.48
C MET A 44 -4.95 1.31 9.86
N TYR A 45 -5.96 1.03 10.66
CA TYR A 45 -5.79 0.39 11.96
C TYR A 45 -5.07 -0.96 11.85
N ARG A 46 -5.49 -1.82 10.92
CA ARG A 46 -4.84 -3.11 10.67
C ARG A 46 -3.43 -2.96 10.11
N CYS A 47 -3.21 -2.01 9.22
CA CYS A 47 -1.89 -1.69 8.69
C CYS A 47 -0.95 -1.24 9.81
N GLY A 48 -1.42 -0.41 10.74
CA GLY A 48 -0.67 0.02 11.92
C GLY A 48 -0.30 -1.15 12.84
N ILE A 49 -1.23 -2.05 13.14
CA ILE A 49 -0.94 -3.26 13.92
C ILE A 49 0.09 -4.13 13.20
N ALA A 50 -0.11 -4.41 11.91
CA ALA A 50 0.80 -5.24 11.13
C ALA A 50 2.20 -4.62 11.05
N LEU A 51 2.30 -3.29 10.92
CA LEU A 51 3.56 -2.57 10.94
C LEU A 51 4.23 -2.66 12.31
N GLY A 52 3.48 -2.47 13.41
CA GLY A 52 3.99 -2.61 14.76
C GLY A 52 4.54 -4.01 15.03
N VAL A 53 3.79 -5.06 14.67
CA VAL A 53 4.27 -6.45 14.77
C VAL A 53 5.52 -6.67 13.91
N SER A 54 5.54 -6.15 12.67
CA SER A 54 6.72 -6.27 11.79
C SER A 54 7.96 -5.60 12.38
N ILE A 55 7.80 -4.43 13.01
CA ILE A 55 8.90 -3.74 13.69
C ILE A 55 9.39 -4.55 14.89
N ILE A 56 8.50 -5.07 15.73
CA ILE A 56 8.85 -5.91 16.88
C ILE A 56 9.63 -7.14 16.41
N CYS A 57 9.12 -7.86 15.41
CA CYS A 57 9.82 -9.01 14.82
C CYS A 57 11.19 -8.61 14.25
N GLY A 58 11.27 -7.45 13.60
CA GLY A 58 12.53 -6.90 13.10
C GLY A 58 13.55 -6.71 14.22
N TYR A 59 13.12 -6.11 15.34
CA TYR A 59 14.00 -5.93 16.51
C TYR A 59 14.50 -7.25 17.10
N VAL A 60 13.67 -8.29 17.11
CA VAL A 60 14.06 -9.64 17.58
C VAL A 60 15.13 -10.25 16.66
N ILE A 61 15.03 -10.02 15.34
CA ILE A 61 16.01 -10.52 14.34
C ILE A 61 17.30 -9.69 14.34
N GLY A 62 17.32 -8.55 15.03
CA GLY A 62 18.51 -7.69 15.13
C GLY A 62 18.43 -6.39 14.32
N PHE A 63 17.33 -6.13 13.65
CA PHE A 63 17.09 -4.83 13.02
C PHE A 63 17.07 -3.72 14.07
N ARG A 64 17.71 -2.59 13.75
CA ARG A 64 17.72 -1.39 14.59
C ARG A 64 17.52 -0.16 13.71
N PHE A 65 16.82 0.83 14.24
CA PHE A 65 16.80 2.15 13.65
C PHE A 65 18.08 2.89 14.06
N TYR A 66 18.87 3.31 13.08
CA TYR A 66 20.10 4.09 13.30
C TYR A 66 19.87 5.58 13.06
N GLY A 67 18.71 5.96 12.51
CA GLY A 67 18.32 7.34 12.25
C GLY A 67 17.77 8.07 13.49
N SER A 68 17.43 9.33 13.29
CA SER A 68 16.78 10.17 14.32
C SER A 68 15.33 9.71 14.59
N ILE A 69 14.72 10.24 15.66
CA ILE A 69 13.30 10.03 15.95
C ILE A 69 12.43 10.54 14.78
N ALA A 70 12.85 11.61 14.11
CA ALA A 70 12.18 12.14 12.93
C ALA A 70 12.21 11.15 11.76
N ASP A 71 13.34 10.47 11.54
CA ASP A 71 13.47 9.44 10.49
C ASP A 71 12.60 8.23 10.78
N THR A 72 12.55 7.80 12.06
CA THR A 72 11.65 6.72 12.49
C THR A 72 10.18 7.10 12.28
N ALA A 73 9.80 8.32 12.62
CA ALA A 73 8.44 8.83 12.36
C ALA A 73 8.15 8.91 10.85
N GLY A 74 9.12 9.33 10.04
CA GLY A 74 9.06 9.33 8.58
C GLY A 74 8.87 7.93 8.01
N PHE A 75 9.58 6.93 8.54
CA PHE A 75 9.44 5.51 8.19
C PHE A 75 8.01 5.02 8.40
N VAL A 76 7.46 5.26 9.60
CA VAL A 76 6.08 4.88 9.92
C VAL A 76 5.10 5.64 9.02
N GLY A 77 5.30 6.95 8.81
CA GLY A 77 4.47 7.78 7.96
C GLY A 77 4.45 7.30 6.50
N LEU A 78 5.62 7.02 5.90
CA LEU A 78 5.74 6.53 4.53
C LEU A 78 5.11 5.13 4.38
N ALA A 79 5.33 4.24 5.36
CA ALA A 79 4.75 2.90 5.35
C ALA A 79 3.22 2.94 5.44
N LEU A 80 2.65 3.80 6.29
CA LEU A 80 1.21 3.99 6.38
C LEU A 80 0.62 4.64 5.13
N LEU A 81 1.33 5.61 4.53
CA LEU A 81 0.91 6.26 3.29
C LEU A 81 0.86 5.27 2.12
N ALA A 82 1.91 4.43 1.97
CA ALA A 82 1.93 3.36 0.99
C ALA A 82 0.84 2.32 1.26
N GLY A 83 0.61 1.97 2.53
CA GLY A 83 -0.48 1.10 2.95
C GLY A 83 -1.86 1.67 2.60
N ALA A 84 -2.08 2.97 2.79
CA ALA A 84 -3.30 3.67 2.39
C ALA A 84 -3.53 3.61 0.88
N ALA A 85 -2.49 3.88 0.09
CA ALA A 85 -2.56 3.84 -1.37
C ALA A 85 -2.98 2.45 -1.86
N LEU A 86 -2.32 1.40 -1.37
CA LEU A 86 -2.64 0.02 -1.75
C LEU A 86 -3.99 -0.46 -1.22
N ALA A 87 -4.40 -0.02 -0.01
CA ALA A 87 -5.71 -0.36 0.53
C ALA A 87 -6.86 0.26 -0.29
N LEU A 88 -6.69 1.50 -0.79
CA LEU A 88 -7.65 2.14 -1.69
C LEU A 88 -7.77 1.41 -3.02
N ILE A 89 -6.64 0.99 -3.61
CA ILE A 89 -6.63 0.19 -4.83
C ILE A 89 -7.31 -1.16 -4.58
N GLY A 90 -6.99 -1.82 -3.48
CA GLY A 90 -7.62 -3.07 -3.08
C GLY A 90 -9.15 -2.93 -2.91
N ASP A 91 -9.60 -1.88 -2.21
CA ASP A 91 -11.03 -1.59 -2.03
C ASP A 91 -11.74 -1.41 -3.38
N LEU A 92 -11.12 -0.68 -4.31
CA LEU A 92 -11.65 -0.47 -5.65
C LEU A 92 -11.77 -1.78 -6.45
N ILE A 93 -10.74 -2.63 -6.40
CA ILE A 93 -10.75 -3.96 -7.04
C ILE A 93 -11.86 -4.84 -6.44
N GLY A 94 -12.00 -4.85 -5.11
CA GLY A 94 -13.05 -5.59 -4.43
C GLY A 94 -14.46 -5.15 -4.83
N ILE A 95 -14.69 -3.83 -4.96
CA ILE A 95 -15.98 -3.31 -5.45
C ILE A 95 -16.22 -3.71 -6.92
N ALA A 96 -15.17 -3.68 -7.74
CA ALA A 96 -15.30 -3.97 -9.17
C ALA A 96 -15.56 -5.46 -9.44
N THR A 97 -14.94 -6.35 -8.65
CA THR A 97 -15.02 -7.81 -8.83
C THR A 97 -16.35 -8.38 -8.33
N GLU A 98 -16.91 -7.80 -7.28
CA GLU A 98 -18.16 -8.27 -6.61
C GLU A 98 -18.15 -9.77 -6.25
N ASN A 99 -16.98 -10.40 -6.25
CA ASN A 99 -16.79 -11.82 -5.94
C ASN A 99 -15.52 -11.99 -5.09
N PRO A 100 -15.66 -12.38 -3.82
CA PRO A 100 -14.52 -12.58 -2.92
C PRO A 100 -13.55 -13.67 -3.41
N GLU A 101 -14.05 -14.75 -4.02
CA GLU A 101 -13.22 -15.85 -4.50
C GLU A 101 -12.35 -15.44 -5.69
N ALA A 102 -12.88 -14.63 -6.60
CA ALA A 102 -12.13 -14.10 -7.72
C ALA A 102 -11.15 -12.98 -7.30
N THR A 103 -11.41 -12.29 -6.20
CA THR A 103 -10.57 -11.20 -5.71
C THR A 103 -9.20 -11.70 -5.25
N ALA A 104 -9.12 -12.88 -4.62
CA ALA A 104 -7.87 -13.42 -4.11
C ALA A 104 -6.82 -13.66 -5.21
N PRO A 105 -7.09 -14.41 -6.30
CA PRO A 105 -6.13 -14.60 -7.37
C PRO A 105 -5.83 -13.31 -8.13
N LEU A 106 -6.82 -12.42 -8.29
CA LEU A 106 -6.64 -11.13 -8.95
C LEU A 106 -5.66 -10.21 -8.19
N MET A 107 -5.64 -10.28 -6.87
CA MET A 107 -4.67 -9.55 -6.04
C MET A 107 -3.32 -10.26 -5.96
N LEU A 108 -3.29 -11.59 -6.06
CA LEU A 108 -2.06 -12.37 -5.95
C LEU A 108 -1.11 -12.12 -7.13
N VAL A 109 -1.62 -12.02 -8.35
CA VAL A 109 -0.80 -11.83 -9.55
C VAL A 109 0.00 -10.52 -9.50
N PRO A 110 -0.60 -9.33 -9.30
CA PRO A 110 0.17 -8.10 -9.14
C PRO A 110 1.11 -8.13 -7.94
N GLN A 111 0.67 -8.73 -6.83
CA GLN A 111 1.49 -8.87 -5.62
C GLN A 111 2.77 -9.65 -5.89
N LEU A 112 2.67 -10.82 -6.53
CA LEU A 112 3.83 -11.63 -6.86
C LEU A 112 4.71 -10.95 -7.90
N THR A 113 4.12 -10.43 -8.98
CA THR A 113 4.88 -9.80 -10.06
C THR A 113 5.65 -8.58 -9.57
N LEU A 114 4.98 -7.65 -8.91
CA LEU A 114 5.62 -6.44 -8.38
C LEU A 114 6.53 -6.74 -7.18
N GLY A 115 6.15 -7.72 -6.36
CA GLY A 115 6.94 -8.13 -5.21
C GLY A 115 8.26 -8.78 -5.62
N LEU A 116 8.22 -9.75 -6.54
CA LEU A 116 9.41 -10.43 -7.05
C LEU A 116 10.30 -9.50 -7.88
N ALA A 117 9.71 -8.57 -8.62
CA ALA A 117 10.44 -7.54 -9.36
C ALA A 117 10.86 -6.35 -8.49
N SER A 118 10.76 -6.42 -7.16
CA SER A 118 11.09 -5.34 -6.24
C SER A 118 12.53 -5.44 -5.74
N VAL A 119 13.16 -4.27 -5.58
CA VAL A 119 14.47 -4.11 -4.94
C VAL A 119 14.48 -4.62 -3.48
N GLY A 120 13.33 -4.80 -2.87
CA GLY A 120 13.21 -5.38 -1.53
C GLY A 120 13.61 -6.85 -1.42
N LEU A 121 13.67 -7.59 -2.53
CA LEU A 121 14.08 -9.01 -2.55
C LEU A 121 15.49 -9.20 -3.08
N GLN A 122 15.89 -8.44 -4.08
CA GLN A 122 17.23 -8.54 -4.66
C GLN A 122 17.69 -7.20 -5.26
N PRO A 123 19.01 -6.91 -5.27
CA PRO A 123 19.55 -5.71 -5.89
C PRO A 123 19.20 -5.59 -7.38
N VAL A 124 19.10 -4.35 -7.88
CA VAL A 124 18.74 -4.07 -9.29
C VAL A 124 19.71 -4.73 -10.28
N GLU A 125 20.99 -4.83 -9.90
CA GLU A 125 22.06 -5.39 -10.75
C GLU A 125 21.84 -6.87 -11.10
N ASN A 126 21.07 -7.58 -10.29
CA ASN A 126 20.74 -9.00 -10.51
C ASN A 126 19.63 -9.21 -11.56
N PHE A 127 18.98 -8.13 -12.02
CA PHE A 127 17.97 -8.20 -13.07
C PHE A 127 18.60 -7.96 -14.45
N PRO A 128 18.03 -8.55 -15.54
CA PRO A 128 18.43 -8.25 -16.89
C PRO A 128 18.33 -6.74 -17.20
N GLU A 129 19.28 -6.20 -17.96
CA GLU A 129 19.37 -4.76 -18.23
C GLU A 129 18.06 -4.13 -18.76
N TRP A 130 17.34 -4.86 -19.61
CA TRP A 130 16.08 -4.38 -20.21
C TRP A 130 14.96 -4.15 -19.19
N ILE A 131 14.98 -4.81 -18.02
CA ILE A 131 13.95 -4.66 -16.98
C ILE A 131 14.39 -3.79 -15.80
N GLN A 132 15.70 -3.51 -15.66
CA GLN A 132 16.24 -2.73 -14.55
C GLN A 132 15.57 -1.35 -14.40
N GLY A 133 15.28 -0.69 -15.54
CA GLY A 133 14.58 0.58 -15.55
C GLY A 133 13.18 0.51 -14.95
N PHE A 134 12.44 -0.56 -15.25
CA PHE A 134 11.12 -0.82 -14.66
C PHE A 134 11.23 -1.14 -13.16
N VAL A 135 12.12 -2.06 -12.80
CA VAL A 135 12.36 -2.47 -11.40
C VAL A 135 12.71 -1.27 -10.52
N ARG A 136 13.54 -0.36 -11.02
CA ARG A 136 13.96 0.84 -10.31
C ARG A 136 12.82 1.83 -10.09
N ASN A 137 11.98 2.05 -11.11
CA ASN A 137 10.98 3.11 -11.09
C ASN A 137 9.60 2.67 -10.60
N GLN A 138 9.35 1.38 -10.38
CA GLN A 138 8.07 0.92 -9.88
C GLN A 138 7.79 1.42 -8.45
N PRO A 139 6.52 1.63 -8.08
CA PRO A 139 6.14 2.21 -6.80
C PRO A 139 6.68 1.44 -5.60
N LEU A 140 6.70 0.10 -5.68
CA LEU A 140 7.18 -0.76 -4.59
C LEU A 140 8.66 -0.53 -4.30
N SER A 141 9.49 -0.48 -5.34
CA SER A 141 10.93 -0.22 -5.19
C SER A 141 11.20 1.17 -4.64
N GLN A 142 10.45 2.17 -5.06
CA GLN A 142 10.57 3.54 -4.56
C GLN A 142 10.21 3.63 -3.06
N TRP A 143 9.19 2.91 -2.63
CA TRP A 143 8.85 2.82 -1.19
C TRP A 143 9.93 2.09 -0.41
N VAL A 144 10.51 1.00 -0.95
CA VAL A 144 11.60 0.28 -0.30
C VAL A 144 12.83 1.18 -0.14
N TYR A 145 13.25 1.91 -1.19
CA TYR A 145 14.36 2.86 -1.08
C TYR A 145 14.11 3.94 -0.02
N GLY A 146 12.91 4.52 -0.01
CA GLY A 146 12.55 5.52 1.01
C GLY A 146 12.56 4.94 2.42
N LEU A 147 12.04 3.74 2.61
CA LEU A 147 12.03 3.07 3.92
C LEU A 147 13.43 2.66 4.37
N GLN A 148 14.29 2.17 3.48
CA GLN A 148 15.69 1.85 3.80
C GLN A 148 16.49 3.10 4.20
N ALA A 149 16.33 4.20 3.46
CA ALA A 149 16.96 5.46 3.80
C ALA A 149 16.53 5.96 5.19
N LEU A 150 15.21 5.88 5.51
CA LEU A 150 14.67 6.31 6.80
C LEU A 150 15.03 5.36 7.96
N ALA A 151 15.30 4.08 7.66
CA ALA A 151 15.79 3.14 8.67
C ALA A 151 17.23 3.44 9.09
N GLY A 152 17.99 4.18 8.27
CA GLY A 152 19.38 4.54 8.56
C GLY A 152 20.34 3.36 8.41
N ASP A 153 20.00 2.36 7.57
CA ASP A 153 20.84 1.18 7.38
C ASP A 153 22.21 1.59 6.83
N SER A 154 23.28 1.16 7.50
CA SER A 154 24.66 1.54 7.20
C SER A 154 25.29 0.72 6.06
N THR A 155 24.53 -0.08 5.36
CA THR A 155 24.98 -0.82 4.18
C THR A 155 25.27 0.15 3.05
N ASP A 156 26.30 -0.07 2.24
CA ASP A 156 26.74 0.81 1.13
C ASP A 156 25.63 1.17 0.11
N ALA A 157 24.50 0.46 0.15
CA ALA A 157 23.29 0.74 -0.62
C ALA A 157 22.34 1.76 0.05
N ALA A 158 22.58 2.15 1.31
CA ALA A 158 21.71 3.09 2.03
C ALA A 158 21.97 4.53 1.58
N GLN A 159 21.08 5.07 0.81
CA GLN A 159 21.10 6.48 0.43
C GLN A 159 20.81 7.34 1.68
N LYS A 160 21.59 8.41 1.86
CA LYS A 160 21.31 9.39 2.92
C LYS A 160 19.87 9.90 2.79
N VAL A 161 19.21 10.12 3.93
CA VAL A 161 17.86 10.71 3.97
C VAL A 161 17.91 12.07 3.27
N THR A 162 17.48 12.08 2.02
CA THR A 162 17.44 13.28 1.19
C THR A 162 16.05 13.34 0.53
N TRP A 163 15.54 14.54 0.37
CA TRP A 163 14.23 14.73 -0.26
C TRP A 163 14.14 14.08 -1.66
N SER A 164 15.23 14.06 -2.42
CA SER A 164 15.31 13.40 -3.73
C SER A 164 15.05 11.89 -3.68
N VAL A 165 15.32 11.22 -2.55
CA VAL A 165 15.08 9.78 -2.34
C VAL A 165 13.64 9.52 -1.89
N LEU A 166 13.08 10.43 -1.06
CA LEU A 166 11.73 10.27 -0.53
C LEU A 166 10.66 10.73 -1.50
N ALA A 167 10.94 11.78 -2.27
CA ALA A 167 9.95 12.41 -3.16
C ALA A 167 9.32 11.44 -4.17
N PRO A 168 10.06 10.55 -4.86
CA PRO A 168 9.44 9.60 -5.77
C PRO A 168 8.49 8.63 -5.08
N GLY A 169 8.86 8.12 -3.89
CA GLY A 169 8.00 7.23 -3.10
C GLY A 169 6.71 7.91 -2.64
N VAL A 170 6.82 9.14 -2.16
CA VAL A 170 5.65 9.96 -1.77
C VAL A 170 4.80 10.31 -2.98
N ALA A 171 5.42 10.71 -4.10
CA ALA A 171 4.71 11.04 -5.34
C ALA A 171 3.90 9.85 -5.87
N TRP A 172 4.48 8.64 -5.87
CA TRP A 172 3.77 7.42 -6.24
C TRP A 172 2.59 7.13 -5.31
N ALA A 173 2.78 7.27 -3.98
CA ALA A 173 1.71 7.01 -3.02
C ALA A 173 0.56 8.01 -3.19
N VAL A 174 0.86 9.31 -3.31
CA VAL A 174 -0.15 10.37 -3.54
C VAL A 174 -0.83 10.17 -4.90
N GLY A 175 -0.08 9.87 -5.95
CA GLY A 175 -0.63 9.58 -7.27
C GLY A 175 -1.60 8.42 -7.26
N CYS A 176 -1.24 7.30 -6.64
CA CYS A 176 -2.12 6.14 -6.47
C CYS A 176 -3.39 6.50 -5.67
N ILE A 177 -3.27 7.29 -4.60
CA ILE A 177 -4.42 7.74 -3.81
C ILE A 177 -5.36 8.60 -4.65
N VAL A 178 -4.83 9.59 -5.39
CA VAL A 178 -5.63 10.48 -6.22
C VAL A 178 -6.36 9.71 -7.33
N VAL A 179 -5.66 8.80 -8.01
CA VAL A 179 -6.26 7.95 -9.05
C VAL A 179 -7.34 7.05 -8.45
N ALA A 180 -7.05 6.38 -7.34
CA ALA A 180 -8.01 5.49 -6.69
C ALA A 180 -9.26 6.24 -6.22
N LEU A 181 -9.13 7.41 -5.62
CA LEU A 181 -10.26 8.25 -5.20
C LEU A 181 -11.08 8.75 -6.39
N SER A 182 -10.42 9.15 -7.48
CA SER A 182 -11.09 9.57 -8.72
C SER A 182 -11.91 8.45 -9.33
N LEU A 183 -11.33 7.26 -9.43
CA LEU A 183 -12.03 6.07 -9.93
C LEU A 183 -13.17 5.66 -9.01
N HIS A 184 -12.97 5.73 -7.70
CA HIS A 184 -14.02 5.45 -6.72
C HIS A 184 -15.21 6.41 -6.88
N ALA A 185 -14.94 7.70 -7.07
CA ALA A 185 -15.97 8.70 -7.33
C ALA A 185 -16.72 8.43 -8.63
N MET A 186 -16.03 8.01 -9.70
CA MET A 186 -16.66 7.65 -10.97
C MET A 186 -17.55 6.41 -10.85
N VAL A 187 -17.06 5.35 -10.20
CA VAL A 187 -17.85 4.12 -9.97
C VAL A 187 -19.08 4.41 -9.13
N THR A 188 -18.97 5.24 -8.10
CA THR A 188 -20.08 5.61 -7.25
C THR A 188 -21.12 6.45 -8.00
N ARG A 189 -20.69 7.34 -8.91
CA ARG A 189 -21.61 8.13 -9.76
C ARG A 189 -22.35 7.30 -10.79
N ARG A 190 -21.68 6.34 -11.44
CA ARG A 190 -22.32 5.47 -12.44
C ARG A 190 -23.36 4.51 -11.87
N ARG A 191 -23.27 4.23 -10.57
CA ARG A 191 -24.18 3.32 -9.88
C ARG A 191 -25.37 4.04 -9.17
N ARG A 192 -25.44 5.37 -9.30
CA ARG A 192 -26.59 6.20 -8.91
C ARG A 192 -27.59 6.29 -10.05
#